data_4f72889103d269782bf93255e4e351b0
#
_entry.id   4f72889103d269782bf93255e4e351b0
#
_cell.length_a   1.000
_cell.length_b   1.000
_cell.length_c   1.000
_cell.angle_alpha   90.00
_cell.angle_beta   90.00
_cell.angle_gamma   90.00
#
_symmetry.space_group_name_H-M   'P 1'
#
loop_
_entity.id
_entity.type
_entity.pdbx_description
1 polymer ?
#
loop_
_entity_poly.entity_id
_entity_poly.type
_entity_poly.pdbx_seq_one_letter_code
_entity_poly.pdbx_strand_id
1 'polypeptide(L)'
;MIKFGTGGWRAVIADEFTRANIRLVAAGLCGLMKAEGLEGTEVCVGYDRRFLSKEACHWVAEVLAGYGYKPLVVNRSSPTPLIMFTVKQYDLPYGMAVTASHNPAIYNGIKVFTAGGRDADKTVTNKIEAEIAKVVPAAIPEVDYDVALEQGKIREIYPFNEYIDSILQFLNVEKIKASRLRIAV
;
A
#
# COMPACT_ATOMS: atom_id res chain seq x y z
N MET A 1 19.89 4.73 4.95
CA MET A 1 19.53 3.28 4.90
C MET A 1 18.06 3.15 5.30
N ILE A 2 17.25 2.52 4.46
CA ILE A 2 15.79 2.34 4.72
C ILE A 2 15.60 1.44 5.95
N LYS A 3 14.87 1.96 6.96
CA LYS A 3 14.55 1.25 8.20
C LYS A 3 13.05 1.37 8.48
N PHE A 4 12.42 0.24 8.73
CA PHE A 4 11.02 0.18 9.12
C PHE A 4 10.86 0.42 10.63
N GLY A 5 9.96 1.34 10.96
CA GLY A 5 9.41 1.46 12.30
C GLY A 5 8.31 0.42 12.55
N THR A 6 7.39 0.70 13.46
CA THR A 6 6.22 -0.15 13.72
C THR A 6 5.28 -0.09 12.51
N GLY A 7 5.25 -1.18 11.73
CA GLY A 7 4.32 -1.38 10.62
C GLY A 7 4.57 -0.53 9.37
N GLY A 8 5.70 0.23 9.26
CA GLY A 8 5.96 1.02 8.06
C GLY A 8 7.29 1.76 8.09
N TRP A 9 7.76 2.14 6.90
CA TRP A 9 8.85 3.08 6.71
C TRP A 9 8.28 4.49 6.57
N ARG A 10 8.90 5.47 7.21
CA ARG A 10 8.54 6.90 7.15
C ARG A 10 9.77 7.74 6.98
N ALA A 11 9.67 8.76 6.14
CA ALA A 11 10.79 9.62 5.79
C ALA A 11 10.34 11.02 5.43
N VAL A 12 11.25 11.99 5.50
CA VAL A 12 11.00 13.37 5.08
C VAL A 12 10.94 13.42 3.55
N ILE A 13 9.92 14.09 3.02
CA ILE A 13 9.71 14.26 1.59
C ILE A 13 10.88 15.03 0.98
N ALA A 14 11.37 14.57 -0.16
CA ALA A 14 12.51 15.07 -0.91
C ALA A 14 13.89 14.88 -0.23
N ASP A 15 13.94 14.33 0.98
CA ASP A 15 15.19 13.91 1.63
C ASP A 15 15.36 12.38 1.46
N GLU A 16 14.71 11.59 2.28
CA GLU A 16 14.72 10.13 2.14
C GLU A 16 13.46 9.57 1.44
N PHE A 17 12.30 10.24 1.55
CA PHE A 17 11.11 9.87 0.77
C PHE A 17 11.25 10.36 -0.67
N THR A 18 12.01 9.61 -1.45
CA THR A 18 12.33 9.87 -2.86
C THR A 18 11.82 8.71 -3.74
N ARG A 19 11.63 8.97 -5.04
CA ARG A 19 11.28 7.92 -6.01
C ARG A 19 12.24 6.73 -5.93
N ALA A 20 13.53 6.99 -5.81
CA ALA A 20 14.55 5.94 -5.72
C ALA A 20 14.33 5.03 -4.50
N ASN A 21 14.13 5.60 -3.31
CA ASN A 21 13.92 4.83 -2.09
C ASN A 21 12.56 4.12 -2.08
N ILE A 22 11.50 4.73 -2.63
CA ILE A 22 10.19 4.10 -2.78
C ILE A 22 10.30 2.84 -3.65
N ARG A 23 11.01 2.93 -4.77
CA ARG A 23 11.27 1.79 -5.67
C ARG A 23 12.08 0.69 -4.98
N LEU A 24 13.05 1.04 -4.13
CA LEU A 24 13.78 0.06 -3.32
C LEU A 24 12.87 -0.67 -2.31
N VAL A 25 11.96 0.04 -1.65
CA VAL A 25 10.99 -0.57 -0.72
C VAL A 25 10.07 -1.53 -1.47
N ALA A 26 9.55 -1.14 -2.62
CA ALA A 26 8.70 -2.01 -3.44
C ALA A 26 9.46 -3.24 -3.94
N ALA A 27 10.71 -3.07 -4.41
CA ALA A 27 11.56 -4.16 -4.86
C ALA A 27 11.91 -5.13 -3.70
N GLY A 28 12.12 -4.60 -2.49
CA GLY A 28 12.32 -5.44 -1.30
C GLY A 28 11.12 -6.32 -0.98
N LEU A 29 9.89 -5.78 -1.10
CA LEU A 29 8.67 -6.60 -0.98
C LEU A 29 8.62 -7.67 -2.09
N CYS A 30 8.93 -7.32 -3.34
CA CYS A 30 9.01 -8.29 -4.44
C CYS A 30 10.00 -9.43 -4.13
N GLY A 31 11.17 -9.10 -3.58
CA GLY A 31 12.16 -10.08 -3.16
C GLY A 31 11.64 -11.04 -2.08
N LEU A 32 10.96 -10.50 -1.06
CA LEU A 32 10.33 -11.31 -0.02
C LEU A 32 9.25 -12.22 -0.59
N MET A 33 8.35 -11.69 -1.41
CA MET A 33 7.27 -12.45 -2.03
C MET A 33 7.81 -13.58 -2.92
N LYS A 34 8.89 -13.33 -3.64
CA LYS A 34 9.59 -14.36 -4.42
C LYS A 34 10.16 -15.46 -3.51
N ALA A 35 10.81 -15.09 -2.39
CA ALA A 35 11.32 -16.05 -1.43
C ALA A 35 10.23 -16.90 -0.77
N GLU A 36 9.00 -16.42 -0.75
CA GLU A 36 7.81 -17.11 -0.22
C GLU A 36 7.02 -17.89 -1.31
N GLY A 37 7.49 -17.89 -2.57
CA GLY A 37 6.84 -18.60 -3.68
C GLY A 37 5.54 -17.96 -4.15
N LEU A 38 5.43 -16.63 -4.02
CA LEU A 38 4.23 -15.85 -4.34
C LEU A 38 4.33 -15.09 -5.67
N GLU A 39 5.17 -15.56 -6.60
CA GLU A 39 5.33 -14.92 -7.90
C GLU A 39 4.00 -14.84 -8.66
N GLY A 40 3.78 -13.71 -9.34
CA GLY A 40 2.59 -13.49 -10.16
C GLY A 40 1.29 -13.23 -9.39
N THR A 41 1.34 -13.15 -8.05
CA THR A 41 0.15 -12.87 -7.23
C THR A 41 -0.27 -11.41 -7.30
N GLU A 42 -1.51 -11.14 -6.89
CA GLU A 42 -2.05 -9.79 -6.77
C GLU A 42 -1.57 -9.13 -5.47
N VAL A 43 -1.37 -7.79 -5.51
CA VAL A 43 -0.96 -6.96 -4.37
C VAL A 43 -1.80 -5.70 -4.35
N CYS A 44 -2.51 -5.42 -3.26
CA CYS A 44 -3.26 -4.17 -3.12
C CYS A 44 -2.31 -3.00 -2.86
N VAL A 45 -2.47 -1.90 -3.60
CA VAL A 45 -1.72 -0.66 -3.39
C VAL A 45 -2.70 0.50 -3.27
N GLY A 46 -2.54 1.29 -2.21
CA GLY A 46 -3.36 2.48 -2.01
C GLY A 46 -2.57 3.64 -1.40
N TYR A 47 -3.21 4.79 -1.25
CA TYR A 47 -2.55 6.01 -0.82
C TYR A 47 -3.50 6.95 -0.07
N ASP A 48 -2.95 7.81 0.79
CA ASP A 48 -3.67 8.87 1.47
C ASP A 48 -3.58 10.22 0.72
N ARG A 49 -4.00 11.30 1.36
CA ARG A 49 -4.02 12.65 0.76
C ARG A 49 -2.73 13.45 0.98
N ARG A 50 -1.64 12.83 1.42
CA ARG A 50 -0.36 13.51 1.58
C ARG A 50 0.24 13.86 0.23
N PHE A 51 1.09 14.89 0.25
CA PHE A 51 1.85 15.29 -0.93
C PHE A 51 2.67 14.10 -1.48
N LEU A 52 2.70 13.91 -2.78
CA LEU A 52 3.33 12.81 -3.52
C LEU A 52 2.76 11.40 -3.23
N SER A 53 1.68 11.25 -2.45
CA SER A 53 1.17 9.91 -2.14
C SER A 53 0.64 9.17 -3.38
N LYS A 54 -0.02 9.88 -4.29
CA LYS A 54 -0.54 9.29 -5.54
C LYS A 54 0.61 8.84 -6.44
N GLU A 55 1.57 9.73 -6.69
CA GLU A 55 2.74 9.46 -7.53
C GLU A 55 3.57 8.29 -6.95
N ALA A 56 3.77 8.29 -5.64
CA ALA A 56 4.48 7.21 -4.95
C ALA A 56 3.74 5.87 -5.05
N CYS A 57 2.40 5.87 -5.00
CA CYS A 57 1.58 4.69 -5.22
C CYS A 57 1.77 4.14 -6.65
N HIS A 58 1.82 5.01 -7.66
CA HIS A 58 2.11 4.61 -9.04
C HIS A 58 3.51 4.01 -9.16
N TRP A 59 4.55 4.64 -8.56
CA TRP A 59 5.93 4.10 -8.58
C TRP A 59 6.03 2.73 -7.91
N VAL A 60 5.27 2.49 -6.84
CA VAL A 60 5.16 1.15 -6.22
C VAL A 60 4.55 0.16 -7.20
N ALA A 61 3.43 0.53 -7.84
CA ALA A 61 2.74 -0.34 -8.79
C ALA A 61 3.60 -0.66 -10.04
N GLU A 62 4.33 0.33 -10.55
CA GLU A 62 5.31 0.16 -11.64
C GLU A 62 6.35 -0.93 -11.30
N VAL A 63 6.93 -0.86 -10.09
CA VAL A 63 7.92 -1.85 -9.66
C VAL A 63 7.30 -3.23 -9.51
N LEU A 64 6.16 -3.35 -8.85
CA LEU A 64 5.44 -4.61 -8.70
C LEU A 64 5.13 -5.24 -10.08
N ALA A 65 4.58 -4.45 -11.01
CA ALA A 65 4.28 -4.91 -12.37
C ALA A 65 5.55 -5.31 -13.14
N GLY A 66 6.63 -4.57 -12.98
CA GLY A 66 7.93 -4.86 -13.58
C GLY A 66 8.56 -6.18 -13.11
N TYR A 67 8.32 -6.56 -11.86
CA TYR A 67 8.71 -7.87 -11.32
C TYR A 67 7.68 -8.99 -11.61
N GLY A 68 6.62 -8.69 -12.37
CA GLY A 68 5.62 -9.69 -12.79
C GLY A 68 4.51 -9.94 -11.77
N TYR A 69 4.39 -9.13 -10.72
CA TYR A 69 3.22 -9.14 -9.83
C TYR A 69 2.05 -8.37 -10.46
N LYS A 70 0.87 -8.50 -9.89
CA LYS A 70 -0.37 -7.86 -10.39
C LYS A 70 -0.86 -6.82 -9.39
N PRO A 71 -0.37 -5.57 -9.43
CA PRO A 71 -0.84 -4.54 -8.53
C PRO A 71 -2.30 -4.17 -8.78
N LEU A 72 -3.09 -4.20 -7.69
CA LEU A 72 -4.46 -3.72 -7.61
C LEU A 72 -4.43 -2.34 -6.96
N VAL A 73 -4.51 -1.29 -7.76
CA VAL A 73 -4.40 0.09 -7.29
C VAL A 73 -5.79 0.61 -6.93
N VAL A 74 -5.95 1.07 -5.68
CA VAL A 74 -7.19 1.72 -5.25
C VAL A 74 -7.32 3.06 -6.00
N ASN A 75 -8.41 3.25 -6.73
CA ASN A 75 -8.61 4.32 -7.71
C ASN A 75 -8.57 5.77 -7.16
N ARG A 76 -8.58 5.93 -5.84
CA ARG A 76 -8.53 7.24 -5.18
C ARG A 76 -7.88 7.16 -3.79
N SER A 77 -7.53 8.34 -3.24
CA SER A 77 -7.03 8.44 -1.88
C SER A 77 -7.97 7.77 -0.87
N SER A 78 -7.42 6.97 0.01
CA SER A 78 -8.17 6.04 0.85
C SER A 78 -7.64 6.00 2.26
N PRO A 79 -8.50 5.80 3.27
CA PRO A 79 -8.03 5.52 4.61
C PRO A 79 -7.34 4.15 4.66
N THR A 80 -6.31 4.04 5.47
CA THR A 80 -5.56 2.79 5.68
C THR A 80 -6.47 1.57 5.95
N PRO A 81 -7.53 1.66 6.77
CA PRO A 81 -8.44 0.52 7.00
C PRO A 81 -9.13 0.00 5.74
N LEU A 82 -9.38 0.84 4.72
CA LEU A 82 -9.93 0.36 3.45
C LEU A 82 -8.93 -0.55 2.72
N ILE A 83 -7.64 -0.20 2.72
CA ILE A 83 -6.60 -1.02 2.10
C ILE A 83 -6.45 -2.35 2.85
N MET A 84 -6.46 -2.31 4.19
CA MET A 84 -6.46 -3.51 5.03
C MET A 84 -7.67 -4.42 4.76
N PHE A 85 -8.86 -3.80 4.63
CA PHE A 85 -10.10 -4.49 4.26
C PHE A 85 -9.95 -5.17 2.88
N THR A 86 -9.42 -4.47 1.90
CA THR A 86 -9.22 -5.00 0.54
C THR A 86 -8.26 -6.19 0.54
N VAL A 87 -7.14 -6.10 1.27
CA VAL A 87 -6.20 -7.23 1.43
C VAL A 87 -6.91 -8.46 2.00
N LYS A 88 -7.73 -8.26 3.04
CA LYS A 88 -8.49 -9.36 3.64
C LYS A 88 -9.60 -9.89 2.72
N GLN A 89 -10.38 -8.99 2.12
CA GLN A 89 -11.56 -9.34 1.34
C GLN A 89 -11.21 -10.09 0.04
N TYR A 90 -10.07 -9.73 -0.57
CA TYR A 90 -9.60 -10.33 -1.83
C TYR A 90 -8.59 -11.45 -1.58
N ASP A 91 -8.40 -11.86 -0.31
CA ASP A 91 -7.46 -12.91 0.12
C ASP A 91 -6.05 -12.71 -0.43
N LEU A 92 -5.57 -11.45 -0.38
CA LEU A 92 -4.26 -11.10 -0.91
C LEU A 92 -3.15 -11.43 0.11
N PRO A 93 -1.99 -11.89 -0.35
CA PRO A 93 -0.86 -12.18 0.54
C PRO A 93 -0.28 -10.89 1.14
N TYR A 94 -0.26 -9.81 0.36
CA TYR A 94 0.29 -8.52 0.76
C TYR A 94 -0.51 -7.33 0.23
N GLY A 95 -0.35 -6.19 0.93
CA GLY A 95 -0.79 -4.88 0.48
C GLY A 95 0.17 -3.80 0.92
N MET A 96 0.15 -2.66 0.24
CA MET A 96 0.95 -1.48 0.55
C MET A 96 0.07 -0.24 0.61
N ALA A 97 0.32 0.64 1.60
CA ALA A 97 -0.29 1.96 1.67
C ALA A 97 0.77 3.04 1.72
N VAL A 98 0.68 4.00 0.80
CA VAL A 98 1.50 5.21 0.86
C VAL A 98 0.87 6.17 1.86
N THR A 99 1.49 6.31 3.01
CA THR A 99 1.03 7.12 4.14
C THR A 99 2.11 7.30 5.19
N ALA A 100 2.08 8.39 5.92
CA ALA A 100 2.84 8.56 7.15
C ALA A 100 1.93 8.66 8.39
N SER A 101 0.68 8.16 8.31
CA SER A 101 -0.27 8.14 9.44
C SER A 101 -0.51 9.55 10.03
N HIS A 102 -0.10 9.79 11.27
CA HIS A 102 -0.26 11.06 12.00
C HIS A 102 1.01 11.94 12.04
N ASN A 103 2.05 11.55 11.33
CA ASN A 103 3.27 12.36 11.26
C ASN A 103 2.99 13.75 10.61
N PRO A 104 3.80 14.78 10.91
CA PRO A 104 3.70 16.09 10.26
C PRO A 104 3.69 16.00 8.73
N ALA A 105 3.19 17.05 8.06
CA ALA A 105 2.97 17.06 6.61
C ALA A 105 4.26 16.91 5.78
N ILE A 106 5.42 17.22 6.36
CA ILE A 106 6.72 17.02 5.69
C ILE A 106 7.13 15.56 5.55
N TYR A 107 6.44 14.63 6.24
CA TYR A 107 6.70 13.19 6.15
C TYR A 107 5.74 12.51 5.18
N ASN A 108 6.23 11.48 4.52
CA ASN A 108 5.41 10.45 3.91
C ASN A 108 6.07 9.08 4.18
N GLY A 109 5.48 7.99 3.69
CA GLY A 109 6.01 6.66 3.97
C GLY A 109 5.23 5.55 3.28
N ILE A 110 5.60 4.33 3.60
CA ILE A 110 4.94 3.13 3.09
C ILE A 110 4.68 2.20 4.27
N LYS A 111 3.42 1.82 4.45
CA LYS A 111 3.00 0.70 5.31
C LYS A 111 2.87 -0.55 4.46
N VAL A 112 3.18 -1.69 5.06
CA VAL A 112 2.97 -3.00 4.45
C VAL A 112 1.95 -3.78 5.28
N PHE A 113 1.03 -4.43 4.60
CA PHE A 113 0.03 -5.33 5.19
C PHE A 113 0.27 -6.75 4.72
N THR A 114 -0.02 -7.70 5.59
CA THR A 114 0.06 -9.14 5.33
C THR A 114 -1.34 -9.74 5.18
N ALA A 115 -1.40 -11.00 4.81
CA ALA A 115 -2.64 -11.77 4.69
C ALA A 115 -3.60 -11.54 5.87
N GLY A 116 -4.90 -11.42 5.56
CA GLY A 116 -5.93 -11.05 6.53
C GLY A 116 -5.99 -9.55 6.85
N GLY A 117 -5.26 -8.69 6.13
CA GLY A 117 -5.29 -7.23 6.28
C GLY A 117 -4.66 -6.74 7.58
N ARG A 118 -3.59 -7.36 8.04
CA ARG A 118 -2.85 -7.01 9.26
C ARG A 118 -1.63 -6.17 8.96
N ASP A 119 -1.27 -5.24 9.85
CA ASP A 119 0.04 -4.58 9.77
C ASP A 119 1.17 -5.61 9.76
N ALA A 120 2.16 -5.44 8.89
CA ALA A 120 3.37 -6.26 8.90
C ALA A 120 4.09 -6.10 10.24
N ASP A 121 4.35 -7.21 10.91
CA ASP A 121 5.09 -7.23 12.17
C ASP A 121 6.61 -7.02 11.95
N LYS A 122 7.36 -7.00 13.04
CA LYS A 122 8.81 -6.80 13.00
C LYS A 122 9.54 -7.91 12.25
N THR A 123 9.01 -9.12 12.27
CA THR A 123 9.60 -10.26 11.54
C THR A 123 9.51 -10.04 10.04
N VAL A 124 8.33 -9.64 9.54
CA VAL A 124 8.10 -9.37 8.11
C VAL A 124 8.91 -8.15 7.67
N THR A 125 8.87 -7.05 8.43
CA THR A 125 9.61 -5.83 8.06
C THR A 125 11.12 -6.04 8.05
N ASN A 126 11.68 -6.84 8.95
CA ASN A 126 13.09 -7.21 8.92
C ASN A 126 13.46 -8.03 7.67
N LYS A 127 12.58 -8.94 7.23
CA LYS A 127 12.77 -9.67 5.97
C LYS A 127 12.78 -8.73 4.78
N ILE A 128 11.85 -7.76 4.74
CA ILE A 128 11.82 -6.74 3.67
C ILE A 128 13.11 -5.91 3.68
N GLU A 129 13.60 -5.47 4.85
CA GLU A 129 14.87 -4.74 4.96
C GLU A 129 16.05 -5.58 4.44
N ALA A 130 16.07 -6.88 4.75
CA ALA A 130 17.10 -7.79 4.26
C ALA A 130 17.05 -7.96 2.73
N GLU A 131 15.87 -8.01 2.14
CA GLU A 131 15.72 -8.04 0.69
C GLU A 131 16.11 -6.71 0.04
N ILE A 132 15.71 -5.55 0.62
CA ILE A 132 16.17 -4.23 0.15
C ILE A 132 17.68 -4.14 0.07
N ALA A 133 18.40 -4.70 1.05
CA ALA A 133 19.86 -4.68 1.06
C ALA A 133 20.52 -5.47 -0.09
N LYS A 134 19.78 -6.38 -0.74
CA LYS A 134 20.25 -7.15 -1.90
C LYS A 134 19.91 -6.47 -3.24
N VAL A 135 19.02 -5.47 -3.23
CA VAL A 135 18.58 -4.83 -4.47
C VAL A 135 19.70 -4.00 -5.08
N VAL A 136 19.98 -4.25 -6.35
CA VAL A 136 20.79 -3.36 -7.18
C VAL A 136 19.87 -2.33 -7.82
N PRO A 137 19.94 -1.04 -7.47
CA PRO A 137 18.97 -0.03 -7.93
C PRO A 137 18.80 0.02 -9.43
N ALA A 138 19.90 -0.10 -10.19
CA ALA A 138 19.88 -0.09 -11.65
C ALA A 138 19.22 -1.34 -12.28
N ALA A 139 18.99 -2.40 -11.50
CA ALA A 139 18.34 -3.62 -11.97
C ALA A 139 16.83 -3.65 -11.68
N ILE A 140 16.28 -2.62 -10.99
CA ILE A 140 14.84 -2.52 -10.78
C ILE A 140 14.18 -2.26 -12.14
N PRO A 141 13.24 -3.11 -12.59
CA PRO A 141 12.58 -2.94 -13.88
C PRO A 141 11.91 -1.56 -14.00
N GLU A 142 12.04 -0.95 -15.17
CA GLU A 142 11.35 0.30 -15.49
C GLU A 142 10.10 -0.02 -16.31
N VAL A 143 8.94 0.32 -15.73
CA VAL A 143 7.63 0.17 -16.35
C VAL A 143 6.91 1.50 -16.16
N ASP A 144 6.26 1.97 -17.21
CA ASP A 144 5.41 3.15 -17.16
C ASP A 144 4.02 2.74 -16.67
N TYR A 145 3.46 3.53 -15.74
CA TYR A 145 2.17 3.23 -15.09
C TYR A 145 1.03 3.15 -16.10
N ASP A 146 0.90 4.16 -16.97
CA ASP A 146 -0.23 4.25 -17.90
C ASP A 146 -0.16 3.13 -18.95
N VAL A 147 1.04 2.85 -19.46
CA VAL A 147 1.27 1.73 -20.39
C VAL A 147 0.96 0.39 -19.72
N ALA A 148 1.36 0.20 -18.45
CA ALA A 148 1.08 -1.03 -17.72
C ALA A 148 -0.42 -1.20 -17.40
N LEU A 149 -1.12 -0.10 -17.16
CA LEU A 149 -2.57 -0.09 -16.97
C LEU A 149 -3.30 -0.48 -18.27
N GLU A 150 -2.93 0.12 -19.40
CA GLU A 150 -3.48 -0.23 -20.73
C GLU A 150 -3.22 -1.69 -21.10
N GLN A 151 -2.05 -2.23 -20.72
CA GLN A 151 -1.71 -3.64 -20.93
C GLN A 151 -2.36 -4.60 -19.93
N GLY A 152 -3.11 -4.11 -18.95
CA GLY A 152 -3.72 -4.93 -17.91
C GLY A 152 -2.71 -5.53 -16.90
N LYS A 153 -1.47 -5.07 -16.88
CA LYS A 153 -0.45 -5.46 -15.89
C LYS A 153 -0.70 -4.80 -14.54
N ILE A 154 -1.29 -3.60 -14.54
CA ILE A 154 -1.83 -2.89 -13.40
C ILE A 154 -3.34 -2.83 -13.56
N ARG A 155 -4.09 -2.97 -12.48
CA ARG A 155 -5.54 -2.85 -12.48
C ARG A 155 -6.01 -1.87 -11.41
N GLU A 156 -6.85 -0.91 -11.77
CA GLU A 156 -7.55 -0.08 -10.81
C GLU A 156 -8.75 -0.81 -10.22
N ILE A 157 -8.96 -0.66 -8.92
CA ILE A 157 -10.06 -1.25 -8.16
C ILE A 157 -10.85 -0.19 -7.40
N TYR A 158 -12.13 -0.51 -7.11
CA TYR A 158 -13.12 0.42 -6.56
C TYR A 158 -13.77 -0.10 -5.26
N PRO A 159 -13.00 -0.47 -4.22
CA PRO A 159 -13.51 -1.20 -3.06
C PRO A 159 -14.31 -0.35 -2.05
N PHE A 160 -14.57 0.92 -2.33
CA PHE A 160 -15.18 1.85 -1.37
C PHE A 160 -16.58 1.43 -0.92
N ASN A 161 -17.44 1.03 -1.85
CA ASN A 161 -18.81 0.64 -1.50
C ASN A 161 -18.81 -0.63 -0.66
N GLU A 162 -18.06 -1.64 -1.06
CA GLU A 162 -17.90 -2.89 -0.30
C GLU A 162 -17.38 -2.63 1.13
N TYR A 163 -16.42 -1.70 1.25
CA TYR A 163 -15.87 -1.30 2.55
C TYR A 163 -16.92 -0.60 3.41
N ILE A 164 -17.68 0.37 2.84
CA ILE A 164 -18.75 1.06 3.57
C ILE A 164 -19.83 0.06 3.98
N ASP A 165 -20.26 -0.81 3.09
CA ASP A 165 -21.27 -1.83 3.39
C ASP A 165 -20.80 -2.77 4.51
N SER A 166 -19.52 -3.13 4.52
CA SER A 166 -18.94 -3.93 5.60
C SER A 166 -18.99 -3.24 6.96
N ILE A 167 -18.82 -1.92 7.01
CA ILE A 167 -18.94 -1.13 8.25
C ILE A 167 -20.40 -1.03 8.70
N LEU A 168 -21.31 -0.78 7.75
CA LEU A 168 -22.74 -0.60 8.06
C LEU A 168 -23.36 -1.84 8.71
N GLN A 169 -22.85 -3.03 8.39
CA GLN A 169 -23.30 -4.28 9.03
C GLN A 169 -23.09 -4.32 10.54
N PHE A 170 -22.12 -3.58 11.07
CA PHE A 170 -21.83 -3.50 12.50
C PHE A 170 -22.54 -2.34 13.22
N LEU A 171 -23.26 -1.48 12.48
CA LEU A 171 -23.88 -0.27 13.02
C LEU A 171 -25.41 -0.43 13.11
N ASN A 172 -25.99 -0.02 14.24
CA ASN A 172 -27.43 0.17 14.33
C ASN A 172 -27.83 1.52 13.73
N VAL A 173 -27.94 1.56 12.41
CA VAL A 173 -28.22 2.77 11.63
C VAL A 173 -29.51 3.44 12.07
N GLU A 174 -30.57 2.68 12.34
CA GLU A 174 -31.87 3.21 12.77
C GLU A 174 -31.79 3.89 14.15
N LYS A 175 -31.05 3.29 15.08
CA LYS A 175 -30.80 3.91 16.40
C LYS A 175 -29.99 5.20 16.26
N ILE A 176 -28.99 5.23 15.38
CA ILE A 176 -28.17 6.42 15.09
C ILE A 176 -29.04 7.53 14.53
N LYS A 177 -29.88 7.25 13.52
CA LYS A 177 -30.81 8.22 12.95
C LYS A 177 -31.81 8.77 13.98
N ALA A 178 -32.35 7.89 14.84
CA ALA A 178 -33.31 8.28 15.87
C ALA A 178 -32.68 9.13 16.99
N SER A 179 -31.37 9.06 17.21
CA SER A 179 -30.68 9.74 18.31
C SER A 179 -30.66 11.28 18.17
N ARG A 180 -30.89 11.82 17.00
CA ARG A 180 -30.81 13.27 16.67
C ARG A 180 -29.52 13.96 17.15
N LEU A 181 -28.43 13.22 17.22
CA LEU A 181 -27.14 13.76 17.63
C LEU A 181 -26.65 14.82 16.64
N ARG A 182 -26.10 15.92 17.17
CA ARG A 182 -25.37 16.91 16.38
C ARG A 182 -23.89 16.60 16.49
N ILE A 183 -23.26 16.35 15.35
CA ILE A 183 -21.85 16.02 15.25
C ILE A 183 -21.16 17.16 14.52
N ALA A 184 -20.16 17.76 15.14
CA ALA A 184 -19.24 18.70 14.48
C ALA A 184 -18.02 17.90 13.99
N VAL A 185 -17.58 18.17 12.76
CA VAL A 185 -16.41 17.55 12.13
C VAL A 185 -15.45 18.65 11.71
#